data_69aff39d870e98967de2ef018e7181a0
#
_entry.id   69aff39d870e98967de2ef018e7181a0
#
_cell.length_a   1.000
_cell.length_b   1.000
_cell.length_c   1.000
_cell.angle_alpha   90.00
_cell.angle_beta   90.00
_cell.angle_gamma   90.00
#
_symmetry.space_group_name_H-M   'P 1'
#
loop_
_entity.id
_entity.type
_entity.pdbx_description
1 polymer ?
#
loop_
_entity_poly.entity_id
_entity_poly.type
_entity_poly.pdbx_seq_one_letter_code
_entity_poly.pdbx_strand_id
1 'polypeptide(L)'
;MRLGERLRLTYTELTSPREQTMTELAQLKFYATQEHPCSYLPTEQATTLFLDPSQPMDVNVYAKLSDMGFRRSGDHLYRPHCQNCSACIPARLPAASFSPNRQQKRIIKRNLDLEVSVARPSLSEEYYALYSRYIEQRHADGDMYPPNREQFSTFLIRDLAFSRFYEFRLQGQLLAVAVTDMLPNGLSAVYTFYDPDHERRSLGRYAILWQIAETTRLGLHCLYLGYWIKNCRKMNYKTQYRPIELLVNQHWTILT
;
A
#
# COMPACT_ATOMS: atom_id res chain seq x y z
N MET A 1 -13.56 6.64 -57.85
CA MET A 1 -14.88 5.94 -57.69
C MET A 1 -14.78 5.00 -56.49
N ARG A 2 -15.65 5.32 -55.48
CA ARG A 2 -16.25 4.46 -54.44
C ARG A 2 -15.30 3.68 -53.52
N LEU A 3 -15.18 4.08 -52.25
CA LEU A 3 -16.04 3.79 -51.09
C LEU A 3 -15.75 2.39 -50.55
N GLY A 4 -15.16 2.16 -49.38
CA GLY A 4 -15.85 2.46 -48.11
C GLY A 4 -16.44 1.19 -47.58
N GLU A 5 -15.65 0.37 -46.88
CA GLU A 5 -16.18 -0.72 -46.05
C GLU A 5 -15.90 -0.42 -44.57
N ARG A 6 -17.01 -0.10 -43.89
CA ARG A 6 -17.06 0.03 -42.44
C ARG A 6 -16.96 -1.35 -41.82
N LEU A 7 -15.86 -1.62 -41.10
CA LEU A 7 -15.78 -2.73 -40.16
C LEU A 7 -16.76 -2.45 -38.99
N ARG A 8 -17.90 -3.11 -39.00
CA ARG A 8 -18.78 -3.24 -37.84
C ARG A 8 -18.12 -4.22 -36.89
N LEU A 9 -17.56 -3.73 -35.81
CA LEU A 9 -17.25 -4.53 -34.65
C LEU A 9 -18.57 -4.91 -33.98
N THR A 10 -19.00 -6.15 -34.16
CA THR A 10 -20.07 -6.77 -33.38
C THR A 10 -19.56 -6.98 -31.95
N TYR A 11 -20.09 -6.21 -31.02
CA TYR A 11 -19.98 -6.50 -29.60
C TYR A 11 -20.70 -7.81 -29.35
N THR A 12 -19.94 -8.88 -29.11
CA THR A 12 -20.46 -10.10 -28.52
C THR A 12 -20.77 -9.78 -27.07
N GLU A 13 -22.01 -9.91 -26.69
CA GLU A 13 -22.48 -9.81 -25.30
C GLU A 13 -21.68 -10.77 -24.43
N LEU A 14 -20.76 -10.23 -23.64
CA LEU A 14 -20.14 -10.94 -22.56
C LEU A 14 -21.21 -11.15 -21.49
N THR A 15 -21.48 -12.40 -21.23
CA THR A 15 -22.32 -12.95 -20.17
C THR A 15 -22.30 -12.09 -18.90
N SER A 16 -23.52 -11.83 -18.40
CA SER A 16 -23.87 -11.18 -17.14
C SER A 16 -22.84 -11.44 -16.04
N PRO A 17 -22.36 -10.40 -15.34
CA PRO A 17 -21.57 -10.62 -14.13
C PRO A 17 -22.45 -11.40 -13.15
N ARG A 18 -21.99 -12.56 -12.69
CA ARG A 18 -22.54 -13.19 -11.49
C ARG A 18 -22.64 -12.09 -10.44
N GLU A 19 -23.84 -11.84 -9.94
CA GLU A 19 -24.07 -11.04 -8.75
C GLU A 19 -23.21 -11.62 -7.64
N GLN A 20 -22.03 -11.03 -7.45
CA GLN A 20 -21.24 -11.29 -6.26
C GLN A 20 -22.05 -10.67 -5.12
N THR A 21 -22.67 -11.51 -4.35
CA THR A 21 -23.38 -11.12 -3.13
C THR A 21 -22.41 -10.30 -2.28
N MET A 22 -22.64 -9.00 -2.21
CA MET A 22 -21.88 -8.11 -1.35
C MET A 22 -22.09 -8.55 0.10
N THR A 23 -21.05 -9.09 0.72
CA THR A 23 -21.08 -9.40 2.14
C THR A 23 -21.36 -8.10 2.89
N GLU A 24 -22.46 -8.05 3.62
CA GLU A 24 -22.76 -6.89 4.47
C GLU A 24 -21.71 -6.80 5.57
N LEU A 25 -21.19 -5.60 5.84
CA LEU A 25 -20.17 -5.38 6.89
C LEU A 25 -20.63 -5.89 8.27
N ALA A 26 -21.92 -5.86 8.53
CA ALA A 26 -22.52 -6.37 9.77
C ALA A 26 -22.37 -7.89 9.97
N GLN A 27 -22.11 -8.65 8.90
CA GLN A 27 -21.93 -10.09 8.95
C GLN A 27 -20.45 -10.50 9.09
N LEU A 28 -19.53 -9.55 8.98
CA LEU A 28 -18.11 -9.84 9.10
C LEU A 28 -17.76 -10.24 10.53
N LYS A 29 -16.99 -11.31 10.64
CA LYS A 29 -16.43 -11.75 11.91
C LYS A 29 -15.00 -11.23 12.07
N PHE A 30 -14.63 -10.89 13.28
CA PHE A 30 -13.31 -10.42 13.63
C PHE A 30 -12.76 -11.17 14.82
N TYR A 31 -11.45 -11.37 14.83
CA TYR A 31 -10.71 -11.98 15.93
C TYR A 31 -9.66 -11.00 16.45
N ALA A 32 -9.54 -10.90 17.77
CA ALA A 32 -8.48 -10.12 18.40
C ALA A 32 -7.36 -11.05 18.85
N THR A 33 -6.11 -10.59 18.71
CA THR A 33 -4.98 -11.27 19.33
C THR A 33 -5.03 -11.14 20.86
N GLN A 34 -4.31 -12.00 21.55
CA GLN A 34 -3.92 -11.73 22.92
C GLN A 34 -3.00 -10.51 22.98
N GLU A 35 -2.91 -9.87 24.13
CA GLU A 35 -1.94 -8.78 24.35
C GLU A 35 -0.51 -9.29 24.17
N HIS A 36 0.29 -8.46 23.48
CA HIS A 36 1.70 -8.72 23.22
C HIS A 36 2.49 -7.40 23.20
N PRO A 37 3.83 -7.40 23.33
CA PRO A 37 4.64 -6.19 23.23
C PRO A 37 4.42 -5.47 21.91
N CYS A 38 4.29 -4.14 21.95
CA CYS A 38 4.07 -3.35 20.75
C CYS A 38 5.35 -3.19 19.94
N SER A 39 5.32 -3.53 18.64
CA SER A 39 6.47 -3.38 17.72
C SER A 39 6.82 -1.91 17.41
N TYR A 40 5.98 -0.95 17.78
CA TYR A 40 6.20 0.48 17.49
C TYR A 40 6.58 1.31 18.71
N LEU A 41 6.01 1.01 19.85
CA LEU A 41 6.19 1.73 21.12
C LEU A 41 6.57 0.72 22.21
N PRO A 42 7.85 0.60 22.57
CA PRO A 42 8.36 -0.47 23.44
C PRO A 42 7.74 -0.54 24.84
N THR A 43 7.14 0.56 25.30
CA THR A 43 6.48 0.63 26.63
C THR A 43 5.01 0.20 26.59
N GLU A 44 4.47 -0.04 25.39
CA GLU A 44 3.05 -0.30 25.22
C GLU A 44 2.77 -1.78 24.94
N GLN A 45 1.56 -2.21 25.31
CA GLN A 45 1.01 -3.51 24.90
C GLN A 45 0.09 -3.31 23.68
N ALA A 46 0.12 -4.25 22.76
CA ALA A 46 -0.65 -4.22 21.54
C ALA A 46 -1.66 -5.36 21.48
N THR A 47 -2.82 -5.04 20.94
CA THR A 47 -3.84 -6.00 20.48
C THR A 47 -4.20 -5.65 19.04
N THR A 48 -4.31 -6.65 18.21
CA THR A 48 -4.64 -6.48 16.79
C THR A 48 -5.95 -7.20 16.48
N LEU A 49 -6.85 -6.50 15.84
CA LEU A 49 -8.11 -7.04 15.31
C LEU A 49 -7.90 -7.48 13.87
N PHE A 50 -8.23 -8.73 13.56
CA PHE A 50 -8.16 -9.32 12.24
C PHE A 50 -9.54 -9.66 11.72
N LEU A 51 -9.77 -9.44 10.42
CA LEU A 51 -10.89 -10.05 9.72
C LEU A 51 -10.72 -11.58 9.73
N ASP A 52 -11.81 -12.30 9.95
CA ASP A 52 -11.82 -13.77 9.89
C ASP A 52 -11.20 -14.26 8.57
N PRO A 53 -10.11 -15.04 8.61
CA PRO A 53 -9.43 -15.53 7.40
C PRO A 53 -10.28 -16.49 6.57
N SER A 54 -11.38 -17.04 7.12
CA SER A 54 -12.34 -17.82 6.36
C SER A 54 -13.21 -16.97 5.42
N GLN A 55 -13.23 -15.65 5.62
CA GLN A 55 -13.93 -14.71 4.74
C GLN A 55 -13.10 -14.47 3.48
N PRO A 56 -13.68 -14.56 2.27
CA PRO A 56 -12.96 -14.24 1.05
C PRO A 56 -12.55 -12.75 1.07
N MET A 57 -11.32 -12.49 0.62
CA MET A 57 -10.82 -11.12 0.51
C MET A 57 -11.43 -10.45 -0.74
N ASP A 58 -12.65 -9.97 -0.62
CA ASP A 58 -13.31 -9.16 -1.63
C ASP A 58 -12.73 -7.73 -1.62
N VAL A 59 -12.45 -7.18 -2.81
CA VAL A 59 -11.85 -5.85 -2.95
C VAL A 59 -12.75 -4.72 -2.45
N ASN A 60 -14.07 -4.86 -2.52
CA ASN A 60 -15.02 -3.86 -2.03
C ASN A 60 -15.10 -3.89 -0.50
N VAL A 61 -15.07 -5.09 0.09
CA VAL A 61 -14.95 -5.26 1.55
C VAL A 61 -13.63 -4.65 2.02
N TYR A 62 -12.53 -4.95 1.32
CA TYR A 62 -11.23 -4.36 1.67
C TYR A 62 -11.23 -2.83 1.58
N ALA A 63 -11.84 -2.24 0.53
CA ALA A 63 -11.96 -0.79 0.40
C ALA A 63 -12.75 -0.17 1.58
N LYS A 64 -13.91 -0.74 1.92
CA LYS A 64 -14.71 -0.30 3.06
C LYS A 64 -13.96 -0.42 4.39
N LEU A 65 -13.27 -1.54 4.61
CA LEU A 65 -12.45 -1.73 5.80
C LEU A 65 -11.25 -0.78 5.83
N SER A 66 -10.65 -0.44 4.67
CA SER A 66 -9.58 0.57 4.60
C SER A 66 -10.07 1.95 5.03
N ASP A 67 -11.30 2.33 4.68
CA ASP A 67 -11.93 3.56 5.17
C ASP A 67 -12.20 3.53 6.69
N MET A 68 -12.35 2.34 7.27
CA MET A 68 -12.46 2.13 8.72
C MET A 68 -11.09 1.95 9.41
N GLY A 69 -10.00 2.17 8.69
CA GLY A 69 -8.65 2.12 9.22
C GLY A 69 -7.97 0.75 9.19
N PHE A 70 -8.54 -0.25 8.54
CA PHE A 70 -7.87 -1.53 8.35
C PHE A 70 -6.78 -1.44 7.29
N ARG A 71 -5.81 -2.35 7.39
CA ARG A 71 -4.69 -2.52 6.46
C ARG A 71 -4.54 -3.99 6.10
N ARG A 72 -3.84 -4.28 4.99
CA ARG A 72 -3.51 -5.64 4.58
C ARG A 72 -2.08 -6.02 4.96
N SER A 73 -1.91 -7.24 5.42
CA SER A 73 -0.62 -7.92 5.56
C SER A 73 -0.79 -9.36 5.07
N GLY A 74 -0.12 -9.72 3.99
CA GLY A 74 -0.36 -11.00 3.34
C GLY A 74 -1.83 -11.16 2.93
N ASP A 75 -2.48 -12.20 3.44
CA ASP A 75 -3.91 -12.49 3.24
C ASP A 75 -4.81 -11.90 4.33
N HIS A 76 -4.26 -11.16 5.26
CA HIS A 76 -5.00 -10.69 6.42
C HIS A 76 -5.32 -9.20 6.33
N LEU A 77 -6.57 -8.85 6.61
CA LEU A 77 -6.96 -7.47 6.90
C LEU A 77 -6.97 -7.27 8.41
N TYR A 78 -6.27 -6.25 8.87
CA TYR A 78 -6.05 -6.02 10.30
C TYR A 78 -6.12 -4.55 10.67
N ARG A 79 -6.38 -4.29 11.94
CA ARG A 79 -6.33 -2.98 12.58
C ARG A 79 -5.84 -3.10 14.02
N PRO A 80 -4.95 -2.21 14.51
CA PRO A 80 -4.66 -2.10 15.94
C PRO A 80 -5.94 -1.82 16.73
N HIS A 81 -6.08 -2.53 17.86
CA HIS A 81 -7.24 -2.42 18.74
C HIS A 81 -6.79 -2.52 20.21
N CYS A 82 -5.79 -1.71 20.55
CA CYS A 82 -5.19 -1.71 21.89
C CYS A 82 -6.12 -1.09 22.91
N GLN A 83 -6.20 -1.68 24.10
CA GLN A 83 -7.09 -1.25 25.16
C GLN A 83 -6.68 0.12 25.73
N ASN A 84 -5.37 0.35 25.90
CA ASN A 84 -4.83 1.54 26.59
C ASN A 84 -4.06 2.49 25.66
N CYS A 85 -4.03 2.23 24.34
CA CYS A 85 -3.26 3.01 23.39
C CYS A 85 -4.03 3.25 22.09
N SER A 86 -4.05 4.50 21.62
CA SER A 86 -4.66 4.91 20.33
C SER A 86 -3.66 5.60 19.39
N ALA A 87 -2.37 5.34 19.56
CA ALA A 87 -1.30 6.04 18.81
C ALA A 87 -1.23 5.68 17.32
N CYS A 88 -1.76 4.52 16.91
CA CYS A 88 -1.77 4.07 15.52
C CYS A 88 -2.93 4.72 14.75
N ILE A 89 -2.70 5.91 14.21
CA ILE A 89 -3.72 6.69 13.50
C ILE A 89 -3.65 6.36 12.01
N PRO A 90 -4.72 5.80 11.39
CA PRO A 90 -4.76 5.57 9.95
C PRO A 90 -4.59 6.88 9.17
N ALA A 91 -3.81 6.84 8.10
CA ALA A 91 -3.45 7.99 7.30
C ALA A 91 -3.66 7.72 5.81
N ARG A 92 -4.23 8.69 5.08
CA ARG A 92 -4.35 8.69 3.63
C ARG A 92 -4.10 10.09 3.05
N LEU A 93 -3.72 10.14 1.80
CA LEU A 93 -3.46 11.39 1.08
C LEU A 93 -4.56 11.61 0.04
N PRO A 94 -5.31 12.72 0.10
CA PRO A 94 -6.24 13.09 -0.96
C PRO A 94 -5.45 13.49 -2.21
N ALA A 95 -5.45 12.60 -3.23
CA ALA A 95 -4.49 12.69 -4.34
C ALA A 95 -4.67 13.96 -5.18
N ALA A 96 -5.90 14.36 -5.47
CA ALA A 96 -6.20 15.52 -6.33
C ALA A 96 -5.78 16.87 -5.71
N SER A 97 -5.74 16.96 -4.38
CA SER A 97 -5.35 18.19 -3.67
C SER A 97 -3.89 18.24 -3.24
N PHE A 98 -3.13 17.16 -3.48
CA PHE A 98 -1.72 17.11 -3.12
C PHE A 98 -0.86 17.99 -4.03
N SER A 99 0.02 18.77 -3.42
CA SER A 99 1.01 19.56 -4.14
C SER A 99 2.41 19.35 -3.52
N PRO A 100 3.38 18.85 -4.29
CA PRO A 100 4.70 18.56 -3.78
C PRO A 100 5.44 19.86 -3.37
N ASN A 101 5.99 19.87 -2.17
CA ASN A 101 6.85 20.95 -1.68
C ASN A 101 8.21 21.00 -2.41
N ARG A 102 9.03 22.00 -2.10
CA ARG A 102 10.34 22.20 -2.76
C ARG A 102 11.26 20.99 -2.65
N GLN A 103 11.30 20.31 -1.50
CA GLN A 103 12.12 19.12 -1.30
C GLN A 103 11.59 17.93 -2.12
N GLN A 104 10.29 17.73 -2.11
CA GLN A 104 9.62 16.66 -2.87
C GLN A 104 9.80 16.87 -4.38
N LYS A 105 9.68 18.10 -4.87
CA LYS A 105 9.99 18.42 -6.28
C LYS A 105 11.42 18.06 -6.68
N ARG A 106 12.39 18.27 -5.77
CA ARG A 106 13.80 17.86 -6.01
C ARG A 106 13.94 16.33 -6.06
N ILE A 107 13.23 15.60 -5.21
CA ILE A 107 13.20 14.13 -5.23
C ILE A 107 12.62 13.65 -6.55
N ILE A 108 11.49 14.20 -6.97
CA ILE A 108 10.87 13.85 -8.26
C ILE A 108 11.87 14.09 -9.40
N LYS A 109 12.45 15.29 -9.48
CA LYS A 109 13.41 15.65 -10.55
C LYS A 109 14.61 14.71 -10.61
N ARG A 110 15.11 14.25 -9.46
CA ARG A 110 16.28 13.35 -9.35
C ARG A 110 16.01 11.95 -9.89
N ASN A 111 14.77 11.55 -9.96
CA ASN A 111 14.32 10.20 -10.34
C ASN A 111 13.53 10.17 -11.66
N LEU A 112 13.58 11.24 -12.48
CA LEU A 112 12.93 11.29 -13.78
C LEU A 112 13.54 10.31 -14.80
N ASP A 113 14.74 9.83 -14.53
CA ASP A 113 15.47 8.83 -15.33
C ASP A 113 15.09 7.38 -14.99
N LEU A 114 14.20 7.18 -14.01
CA LEU A 114 13.69 5.86 -13.69
C LEU A 114 12.53 5.48 -14.61
N GLU A 115 12.63 4.31 -15.19
CA GLU A 115 11.53 3.66 -15.88
C GLU A 115 10.63 2.98 -14.85
N VAL A 116 9.31 3.18 -14.97
CA VAL A 116 8.35 2.55 -14.08
C VAL A 116 7.47 1.60 -14.86
N SER A 117 7.47 0.34 -14.45
CA SER A 117 6.63 -0.71 -15.00
C SER A 117 5.72 -1.33 -13.95
N VAL A 118 4.65 -1.97 -14.42
CA VAL A 118 3.67 -2.65 -13.58
C VAL A 118 3.81 -4.15 -13.79
N ALA A 119 3.96 -4.89 -12.69
CA ALA A 119 4.01 -6.35 -12.69
C ALA A 119 2.99 -6.94 -11.71
N ARG A 120 2.62 -8.19 -11.92
CA ARG A 120 1.91 -8.96 -10.90
C ARG A 120 2.90 -9.40 -9.82
N PRO A 121 2.49 -9.45 -8.53
CA PRO A 121 3.32 -10.03 -7.50
C PRO A 121 3.75 -11.44 -7.87
N SER A 122 5.05 -11.67 -7.94
CA SER A 122 5.63 -12.97 -8.27
C SER A 122 6.92 -13.20 -7.50
N LEU A 123 7.23 -14.45 -7.21
CA LEU A 123 8.48 -14.80 -6.56
C LEU A 123 9.59 -14.82 -7.64
N SER A 124 10.55 -13.90 -7.53
CA SER A 124 11.76 -13.92 -8.36
C SER A 124 13.00 -13.69 -7.52
N GLU A 125 14.14 -14.19 -8.00
CA GLU A 125 15.44 -13.98 -7.33
C GLU A 125 15.80 -12.49 -7.26
N GLU A 126 15.49 -11.73 -8.31
CA GLU A 126 15.76 -10.29 -8.35
C GLU A 126 15.00 -9.54 -7.26
N TYR A 127 13.70 -9.82 -7.07
CA TYR A 127 12.91 -9.20 -6.00
C TYR A 127 13.40 -9.60 -4.62
N TYR A 128 13.67 -10.89 -4.42
CA TYR A 128 14.13 -11.37 -3.12
C TYR A 128 15.52 -10.82 -2.76
N ALA A 129 16.43 -10.76 -3.71
CA ALA A 129 17.77 -10.18 -3.48
C ALA A 129 17.69 -8.70 -3.11
N LEU A 130 16.83 -7.92 -3.78
CA LEU A 130 16.59 -6.51 -3.44
C LEU A 130 15.96 -6.37 -2.05
N TYR A 131 14.94 -7.18 -1.74
CA TYR A 131 14.28 -7.20 -0.44
C TYR A 131 15.24 -7.56 0.68
N SER A 132 16.07 -8.60 0.50
CA SER A 132 17.04 -9.03 1.53
C SER A 132 18.03 -7.93 1.86
N ARG A 133 18.65 -7.30 0.86
CA ARG A 133 19.57 -6.17 1.07
C ARG A 133 18.87 -5.00 1.80
N TYR A 134 17.63 -4.73 1.42
CA TYR A 134 16.84 -3.67 2.06
C TYR A 134 16.59 -3.97 3.55
N ILE A 135 16.17 -5.21 3.91
CA ILE A 135 15.95 -5.61 5.29
C ILE A 135 17.25 -5.57 6.10
N GLU A 136 18.33 -6.12 5.56
CA GLU A 136 19.62 -6.16 6.24
C GLU A 136 20.19 -4.79 6.56
N GLN A 137 20.07 -3.84 5.64
CA GLN A 137 20.69 -2.54 5.81
C GLN A 137 19.77 -1.48 6.45
N ARG A 138 18.45 -1.64 6.37
CA ARG A 138 17.50 -0.62 6.83
C ARG A 138 16.59 -1.06 7.96
N HIS A 139 16.48 -2.38 8.21
CA HIS A 139 15.53 -2.93 9.15
C HIS A 139 16.13 -4.06 10.00
N ALA A 140 17.44 -4.06 10.23
CA ALA A 140 18.12 -5.03 11.08
C ALA A 140 17.64 -5.04 12.55
N ASP A 141 16.94 -3.97 12.96
CA ASP A 141 16.32 -3.80 14.27
C ASP A 141 14.82 -4.11 14.30
N GLY A 142 14.27 -4.72 13.25
CA GLY A 142 12.83 -5.00 13.12
C GLY A 142 12.50 -6.49 13.01
N ASP A 143 11.22 -6.81 13.18
CA ASP A 143 10.67 -8.17 13.17
C ASP A 143 10.85 -8.93 11.83
N MET A 144 11.26 -8.22 10.77
CA MET A 144 11.52 -8.80 9.45
C MET A 144 12.98 -9.25 9.26
N TYR A 145 13.83 -9.01 10.24
CA TYR A 145 15.23 -9.44 10.21
C TYR A 145 15.43 -10.74 11.04
N PRO A 146 16.21 -11.71 10.55
CA PRO A 146 16.87 -11.76 9.25
C PRO A 146 15.88 -12.00 8.10
N PRO A 147 16.19 -11.53 6.85
CA PRO A 147 15.30 -11.74 5.72
C PRO A 147 15.09 -13.23 5.44
N ASN A 148 13.84 -13.60 5.19
CA ASN A 148 13.42 -14.98 4.99
C ASN A 148 12.50 -15.07 3.78
N ARG A 149 12.74 -16.08 2.91
CA ARG A 149 11.95 -16.28 1.66
C ARG A 149 10.49 -16.60 1.93
N GLU A 150 10.21 -17.39 2.96
CA GLU A 150 8.85 -17.76 3.32
C GLU A 150 8.08 -16.52 3.79
N GLN A 151 8.69 -15.71 4.67
CA GLN A 151 8.12 -14.45 5.13
C GLN A 151 7.91 -13.47 3.97
N PHE A 152 8.91 -13.33 3.07
CA PHE A 152 8.76 -12.51 1.87
C PHE A 152 7.59 -12.97 1.01
N SER A 153 7.49 -14.28 0.76
CA SER A 153 6.41 -14.85 -0.05
C SER A 153 5.04 -14.66 0.59
N THR A 154 4.90 -15.02 1.85
CA THR A 154 3.61 -14.94 2.55
C THR A 154 3.14 -13.51 2.77
N PHE A 155 4.06 -12.57 2.92
CA PHE A 155 3.73 -11.15 3.14
C PHE A 155 3.45 -10.40 1.83
N LEU A 156 4.28 -10.58 0.78
CA LEU A 156 4.25 -9.72 -0.40
C LEU A 156 3.81 -10.42 -1.69
N ILE A 157 4.06 -11.74 -1.81
CA ILE A 157 3.79 -12.48 -3.04
C ILE A 157 2.43 -13.18 -2.92
N ARG A 158 1.36 -12.38 -3.04
CA ARG A 158 0.00 -12.90 -3.02
C ARG A 158 -0.66 -12.68 -4.37
N ASP A 159 -1.24 -13.75 -4.93
CA ASP A 159 -1.97 -13.67 -6.21
C ASP A 159 -3.37 -13.07 -5.98
N LEU A 160 -3.38 -11.80 -5.63
CA LEU A 160 -4.59 -11.01 -5.47
C LEU A 160 -4.81 -10.16 -6.72
N ALA A 161 -5.98 -10.30 -7.34
CA ALA A 161 -6.31 -9.63 -8.61
C ALA A 161 -6.12 -8.09 -8.56
N PHE A 162 -6.20 -7.51 -7.38
CA PHE A 162 -6.02 -6.08 -7.14
C PHE A 162 -4.60 -5.67 -6.71
N SER A 163 -3.69 -6.61 -6.45
CA SER A 163 -2.31 -6.29 -6.03
C SER A 163 -1.39 -6.10 -7.23
N ARG A 164 -0.51 -5.11 -7.14
CA ARG A 164 0.46 -4.76 -8.18
C ARG A 164 1.83 -4.50 -7.57
N PHE A 165 2.88 -4.84 -8.31
CA PHE A 165 4.23 -4.35 -8.11
C PHE A 165 4.48 -3.21 -9.09
N TYR A 166 4.78 -2.02 -8.58
CA TYR A 166 5.37 -0.95 -9.36
C TYR A 166 6.88 -1.04 -9.23
N GLU A 167 7.53 -1.40 -10.33
CA GLU A 167 8.98 -1.54 -10.43
C GLU A 167 9.59 -0.22 -10.86
N PHE A 168 10.64 0.21 -10.20
CA PHE A 168 11.43 1.38 -10.57
C PHE A 168 12.79 0.92 -11.02
N ARG A 169 13.09 1.08 -12.32
CA ARG A 169 14.33 0.60 -12.93
C ARG A 169 15.17 1.75 -13.46
N LEU A 170 16.47 1.61 -13.32
CA LEU A 170 17.47 2.49 -13.92
C LEU A 170 18.28 1.66 -14.93
N GLN A 171 18.16 1.98 -16.21
CA GLN A 171 18.88 1.24 -17.29
C GLN A 171 18.73 -0.30 -17.16
N GLY A 172 17.52 -0.74 -16.86
CA GLY A 172 17.19 -2.16 -16.67
C GLY A 172 17.42 -2.70 -15.25
N GLN A 173 18.26 -2.07 -14.42
CA GLN A 173 18.51 -2.47 -13.05
C GLN A 173 17.30 -2.13 -12.15
N LEU A 174 16.78 -3.08 -11.39
CA LEU A 174 15.70 -2.88 -10.43
C LEU A 174 16.24 -2.15 -9.19
N LEU A 175 15.73 -0.95 -8.94
CA LEU A 175 16.13 -0.14 -7.79
C LEU A 175 15.07 -0.08 -6.68
N ALA A 176 13.79 -0.21 -7.00
CA ALA A 176 12.73 -0.24 -5.99
C ALA A 176 11.50 -1.00 -6.49
N VAL A 177 10.75 -1.53 -5.54
CA VAL A 177 9.42 -2.09 -5.77
C VAL A 177 8.45 -1.48 -4.76
N ALA A 178 7.35 -0.92 -5.25
CA ALA A 178 6.22 -0.53 -4.42
C ALA A 178 5.09 -1.54 -4.59
N VAL A 179 4.83 -2.29 -3.54
CA VAL A 179 3.69 -3.21 -3.44
C VAL A 179 2.46 -2.38 -3.14
N THR A 180 1.50 -2.38 -4.06
CA THR A 180 0.35 -1.48 -4.01
C THR A 180 -0.91 -2.25 -4.36
N ASP A 181 -1.97 -2.06 -3.59
CA ASP A 181 -3.27 -2.60 -3.91
C ASP A 181 -4.16 -1.53 -4.55
N MET A 182 -4.86 -1.93 -5.60
CA MET A 182 -5.81 -1.10 -6.31
C MET A 182 -7.20 -1.31 -5.70
N LEU A 183 -7.71 -0.30 -5.02
CA LEU A 183 -9.04 -0.30 -4.42
C LEU A 183 -9.99 0.57 -5.27
N PRO A 184 -11.31 0.35 -5.23
CA PRO A 184 -12.29 1.15 -5.97
C PRO A 184 -12.20 2.65 -5.69
N ASN A 185 -11.79 3.04 -4.48
CA ASN A 185 -11.73 4.44 -4.04
C ASN A 185 -10.30 4.98 -3.88
N GLY A 186 -9.26 4.16 -4.07
CA GLY A 186 -7.89 4.63 -3.87
C GLY A 186 -6.83 3.57 -4.12
N LEU A 187 -5.58 3.97 -4.04
CA LEU A 187 -4.45 3.04 -3.94
C LEU A 187 -4.09 2.81 -2.47
N SER A 188 -3.65 1.62 -2.14
CA SER A 188 -3.15 1.27 -0.81
C SER A 188 -1.67 0.91 -0.91
N ALA A 189 -0.79 1.79 -0.42
CA ALA A 189 0.65 1.53 -0.31
C ALA A 189 0.88 0.48 0.78
N VAL A 190 1.08 -0.78 0.39
CA VAL A 190 1.25 -1.90 1.31
C VAL A 190 2.68 -1.94 1.84
N TYR A 191 3.64 -1.98 0.94
CA TYR A 191 5.06 -2.03 1.29
C TYR A 191 5.93 -1.48 0.17
N THR A 192 7.09 -0.91 0.53
CA THR A 192 8.10 -0.49 -0.46
C THR A 192 9.47 -0.95 0.01
N PHE A 193 10.17 -1.70 -0.84
CA PHE A 193 11.57 -2.05 -0.63
C PHE A 193 12.42 -1.54 -1.79
N TYR A 194 13.65 -1.14 -1.50
CA TYR A 194 14.49 -0.44 -2.47
C TYR A 194 15.97 -0.65 -2.20
N ASP A 195 16.78 -0.38 -3.20
CA ASP A 195 18.23 -0.46 -3.14
C ASP A 195 18.79 0.57 -2.15
N PRO A 196 19.35 0.12 -1.00
CA PRO A 196 19.89 1.02 0.02
C PRO A 196 21.14 1.77 -0.44
N ASP A 197 21.87 1.29 -1.45
CA ASP A 197 23.10 1.92 -1.97
C ASP A 197 22.79 3.20 -2.76
N HIS A 198 21.53 3.39 -3.17
CA HIS A 198 21.05 4.56 -3.88
C HIS A 198 20.43 5.64 -2.96
N GLU A 199 21.01 5.88 -1.79
CA GLU A 199 20.46 6.75 -0.72
C GLU A 199 20.12 8.16 -1.20
N ARG A 200 20.99 8.74 -2.06
CA ARG A 200 20.80 10.08 -2.61
C ARG A 200 19.51 10.23 -3.41
N ARG A 201 18.98 9.15 -3.98
CA ARG A 201 17.73 9.13 -4.74
C ARG A 201 16.48 9.24 -3.86
N SER A 202 16.59 8.88 -2.58
CA SER A 202 15.44 8.86 -1.65
C SER A 202 14.28 8.03 -2.19
N LEU A 203 14.56 6.80 -2.67
CA LEU A 203 13.63 5.94 -3.43
C LEU A 203 12.33 5.66 -2.69
N GLY A 204 12.36 5.43 -1.37
CA GLY A 204 11.13 5.22 -0.60
C GLY A 204 10.20 6.45 -0.59
N ARG A 205 10.78 7.66 -0.54
CA ARG A 205 9.99 8.91 -0.67
C ARG A 205 9.49 9.11 -2.10
N TYR A 206 10.32 8.79 -3.07
CA TYR A 206 9.95 8.88 -4.48
C TYR A 206 8.79 7.93 -4.81
N ALA A 207 8.83 6.70 -4.32
CA ALA A 207 7.75 5.73 -4.52
C ALA A 207 6.39 6.24 -4.01
N ILE A 208 6.36 6.92 -2.86
CA ILE A 208 5.13 7.55 -2.35
C ILE A 208 4.67 8.68 -3.29
N LEU A 209 5.59 9.58 -3.69
CA LEU A 209 5.26 10.70 -4.59
C LEU A 209 4.74 10.20 -5.94
N TRP A 210 5.35 9.14 -6.45
CA TRP A 210 4.92 8.50 -7.68
C TRP A 210 3.53 7.85 -7.53
N GLN A 211 3.28 7.14 -6.42
CA GLN A 211 1.96 6.54 -6.16
C GLN A 211 0.86 7.61 -6.00
N ILE A 212 1.17 8.78 -5.43
CA ILE A 212 0.21 9.91 -5.40
C ILE A 212 -0.13 10.37 -6.82
N ALA A 213 0.88 10.55 -7.66
CA ALA A 213 0.67 10.95 -9.07
C ALA A 213 -0.12 9.89 -9.84
N GLU A 214 0.17 8.61 -9.61
CA GLU A 214 -0.55 7.49 -10.22
C GLU A 214 -2.01 7.42 -9.73
N THR A 215 -2.25 7.66 -8.45
CA THR A 215 -3.61 7.75 -7.89
C THR A 215 -4.42 8.83 -8.60
N THR A 216 -3.80 10.01 -8.81
CA THR A 216 -4.43 11.10 -9.58
C THR A 216 -4.67 10.73 -11.04
N ARG A 217 -3.67 10.11 -11.70
CA ARG A 217 -3.78 9.68 -13.10
C ARG A 217 -4.91 8.68 -13.32
N LEU A 218 -5.13 7.79 -12.34
CA LEU A 218 -6.22 6.80 -12.35
C LEU A 218 -7.59 7.39 -11.97
N GLY A 219 -7.67 8.68 -11.61
CA GLY A 219 -8.91 9.31 -11.16
C GLY A 219 -9.41 8.83 -9.80
N LEU A 220 -8.53 8.21 -8.99
CA LEU A 220 -8.86 7.70 -7.67
C LEU A 220 -8.76 8.79 -6.60
N HIS A 221 -9.54 8.62 -5.54
CA HIS A 221 -9.69 9.64 -4.51
C HIS A 221 -8.42 9.82 -3.66
N CYS A 222 -7.81 8.73 -3.17
CA CYS A 222 -6.74 8.83 -2.18
C CYS A 222 -5.69 7.72 -2.29
N LEU A 223 -4.53 7.98 -1.67
CA LEU A 223 -3.49 6.99 -1.39
C LEU A 223 -3.49 6.67 0.11
N TYR A 224 -3.84 5.45 0.49
CA TYR A 224 -3.72 4.98 1.86
C TYR A 224 -2.26 4.67 2.21
N LEU A 225 -1.76 5.23 3.33
CA LEU A 225 -0.35 5.10 3.76
C LEU A 225 -0.15 4.20 5.00
N GLY A 226 -1.23 3.57 5.52
CA GLY A 226 -1.17 2.83 6.78
C GLY A 226 -1.24 3.74 8.00
N TYR A 227 -0.56 3.39 9.08
CA TYR A 227 -0.66 4.13 10.35
C TYR A 227 0.40 5.21 10.46
N TRP A 228 0.00 6.39 10.87
CA TRP A 228 0.89 7.41 11.41
C TRP A 228 0.99 7.25 12.93
N ILE A 229 2.23 7.26 13.44
CA ILE A 229 2.51 7.15 14.89
C ILE A 229 3.50 8.25 15.24
N LYS A 230 3.06 9.23 16.01
CA LYS A 230 3.81 10.45 16.33
C LYS A 230 5.18 10.12 16.93
N ASN A 231 5.22 9.22 17.89
CA ASN A 231 6.41 8.89 18.68
C ASN A 231 7.23 7.72 18.09
N CYS A 232 6.91 7.27 16.86
CA CYS A 232 7.68 6.24 16.16
C CYS A 232 8.38 6.83 14.95
N ARG A 233 9.72 6.88 14.96
CA ARG A 233 10.54 7.46 13.86
C ARG A 233 10.27 6.79 12.52
N LYS A 234 10.03 5.47 12.51
CA LYS A 234 9.72 4.70 11.29
C LYS A 234 8.33 5.01 10.71
N MET A 235 7.43 5.64 11.49
CA MET A 235 6.03 5.84 11.12
C MET A 235 5.60 7.31 11.04
N ASN A 236 6.33 8.24 11.69
CA ASN A 236 5.92 9.64 11.80
C ASN A 236 6.13 10.49 10.54
N TYR A 237 6.88 10.02 9.56
CA TYR A 237 7.21 10.74 8.32
C TYR A 237 5.99 11.06 7.45
N LYS A 238 4.87 10.34 7.62
CA LYS A 238 3.70 10.44 6.76
C LYS A 238 3.09 11.84 6.75
N THR A 239 3.15 12.55 7.86
CA THR A 239 2.68 13.94 7.94
C THR A 239 3.58 14.98 7.25
N GLN A 240 4.68 14.54 6.60
CA GLN A 240 5.47 15.39 5.71
C GLN A 240 4.82 15.57 4.31
N TYR A 241 3.81 14.77 4.01
CA TYR A 241 2.99 14.88 2.80
C TYR A 241 1.70 15.62 3.16
N ARG A 242 1.45 16.76 2.51
CA ARG A 242 0.31 17.64 2.81
C ARG A 242 -0.44 18.00 1.54
N PRO A 243 -1.77 18.11 1.60
CA PRO A 243 -2.62 17.77 2.75
C PRO A 243 -2.64 16.26 3.02
N ILE A 244 -2.87 15.88 4.27
CA ILE A 244 -3.05 14.48 4.69
C ILE A 244 -4.32 14.36 5.51
N GLU A 245 -5.03 13.26 5.37
CA GLU A 245 -6.17 12.92 6.19
C GLU A 245 -5.77 11.87 7.22
N LEU A 246 -6.17 12.08 8.46
CA LEU A 246 -6.00 11.19 9.59
C LEU A 246 -7.36 10.73 10.09
N LEU A 247 -7.51 9.43 10.36
CA LEU A 247 -8.75 8.88 10.91
C LEU A 247 -8.77 9.06 12.43
N VAL A 248 -9.45 10.10 12.87
CA VAL A 248 -9.60 10.44 14.31
C VAL A 248 -11.06 10.33 14.69
N ASN A 249 -11.35 9.60 15.75
CA ASN A 249 -12.74 9.37 16.22
C ASN A 249 -13.66 8.88 15.09
N GLN A 250 -13.18 7.97 14.26
CA GLN A 250 -13.88 7.41 13.10
C GLN A 250 -14.20 8.41 11.97
N HIS A 251 -13.60 9.58 11.99
CA HIS A 251 -13.76 10.61 10.96
C HIS A 251 -12.41 10.94 10.30
N TRP A 252 -12.39 10.98 8.98
CA TRP A 252 -11.21 11.44 8.24
C TRP A 252 -11.09 12.94 8.37
N THR A 253 -10.08 13.38 9.11
CA THR A 253 -9.80 14.79 9.41
C THR A 253 -8.59 15.25 8.60
N ILE A 254 -8.74 16.30 7.82
CA ILE A 254 -7.68 16.86 6.99
C ILE A 254 -6.70 17.67 7.84
N LEU A 255 -5.42 17.48 7.56
CA LEU A 255 -4.32 18.24 8.15
C LEU A 255 -3.55 18.90 7.00
N THR A 256 -3.66 20.20 6.85
CA THR A 256 -3.01 21.05 5.84
C THR A 256 -1.60 21.47 6.22
#